data_a9c09e75d4a79e1546e67d61ec51b5cd
#
_entry.id   a9c09e75d4a79e1546e67d61ec51b5cd
#
_cell.length_a   1.000
_cell.length_b   1.000
_cell.length_c   1.000
_cell.angle_alpha   90.00
_cell.angle_beta   90.00
_cell.angle_gamma   90.00
#
_symmetry.space_group_name_H-M   'P 1'
#
loop_
_entity.id
_entity.type
_entity.pdbx_description
1 polymer ?
#
loop_
_entity_poly.entity_id
_entity_poly.type
_entity_poly.pdbx_seq_one_letter_code
_entity_poly.pdbx_strand_id
1 'polypeptide(L)'
;MNERFAKLTTAHLTDACVRLCIEVRCVSLRTVVPGGRVAGRVLPARHAGSVDVFLEAIDAAEPGDVLVVDNGGRLDHACVGDLVVLEAWEAGLGGVLVWGLHRDTADIAAIDLPVFSLGAIPTGPLRPETRSPDALLSATVGPWTVTARDAVFGDEDGVVFVPADRVDDVLGRAERIRDTERAQADRIRARTPLRAQVRFADYLTRRAADPAVTFREHLRSVGGAIEE
;
A
#
# COMPACT_ATOMS: atom_id res chain seq x y z
N MET A 1 9.18 10.19 4.85
CA MET A 1 8.18 9.37 4.14
C MET A 1 6.90 9.28 4.94
N ASN A 2 6.88 8.73 6.13
CA ASN A 2 5.71 8.56 6.99
C ASN A 2 4.90 9.86 7.22
N GLU A 3 5.54 10.97 7.60
CA GLU A 3 4.86 12.23 7.87
C GLU A 3 4.07 12.78 6.66
N ARG A 4 4.62 12.60 5.46
CA ARG A 4 3.94 13.01 4.21
C ARG A 4 2.77 12.09 3.91
N PHE A 5 2.98 10.77 4.02
CA PHE A 5 1.94 9.78 3.78
C PHE A 5 0.81 9.84 4.82
N ALA A 6 1.07 10.26 6.05
CA ALA A 6 0.04 10.40 7.10
C ALA A 6 -1.18 11.27 6.68
N LYS A 7 -1.00 12.14 5.68
CA LYS A 7 -2.04 13.03 5.13
C LYS A 7 -2.60 12.58 3.77
N LEU A 8 -2.10 11.46 3.24
CA LEU A 8 -2.47 10.90 1.94
C LEU A 8 -3.20 9.58 2.13
N THR A 9 -3.65 8.98 1.05
CA THR A 9 -4.16 7.60 1.00
C THR A 9 -3.42 6.84 -0.09
N THR A 10 -3.50 5.51 -0.06
CA THR A 10 -2.96 4.66 -1.14
C THR A 10 -3.63 5.01 -2.48
N ALA A 11 -4.92 5.40 -2.49
CA ALA A 11 -5.62 5.88 -3.68
C ALA A 11 -4.95 7.13 -4.29
N HIS A 12 -4.58 8.13 -3.47
CA HIS A 12 -3.84 9.30 -3.97
C HIS A 12 -2.50 8.91 -4.60
N LEU A 13 -1.81 7.89 -4.05
CA LEU A 13 -0.54 7.41 -4.59
C LEU A 13 -0.71 6.68 -5.92
N THR A 14 -1.73 5.82 -6.06
CA THR A 14 -2.01 5.13 -7.33
C THR A 14 -2.38 6.13 -8.43
N ASP A 15 -3.20 7.12 -8.13
CA ASP A 15 -3.53 8.20 -9.07
C ASP A 15 -2.29 9.02 -9.45
N ALA A 16 -1.40 9.30 -8.49
CA ALA A 16 -0.13 9.95 -8.78
C ALA A 16 0.76 9.12 -9.70
N CYS A 17 0.84 7.79 -9.48
CA CYS A 17 1.59 6.88 -10.35
C CYS A 17 1.07 6.93 -11.78
N VAL A 18 -0.26 6.84 -11.97
CA VAL A 18 -0.88 6.95 -13.31
C VAL A 18 -0.48 8.25 -14.00
N ARG A 19 -0.56 9.39 -13.31
CA ARG A 19 -0.23 10.72 -13.86
C ARG A 19 1.26 10.92 -14.14
N LEU A 20 2.11 10.14 -13.48
CA LEU A 20 3.57 10.14 -13.67
C LEU A 20 4.06 9.05 -14.63
N CYS A 21 3.13 8.29 -15.24
CA CYS A 21 3.43 7.13 -16.09
C CYS A 21 4.31 6.09 -15.36
N ILE A 22 4.09 5.92 -14.05
CA ILE A 22 4.71 4.88 -13.23
C ILE A 22 3.71 3.72 -13.16
N GLU A 23 4.20 2.48 -13.27
CA GLU A 23 3.37 1.30 -13.13
C GLU A 23 2.71 1.25 -11.74
N VAL A 24 1.38 1.03 -11.71
CA VAL A 24 0.63 0.91 -10.46
C VAL A 24 0.77 -0.51 -9.92
N ARG A 25 1.60 -0.66 -8.89
CA ARG A 25 1.86 -1.93 -8.22
C ARG A 25 1.14 -1.96 -6.87
N CYS A 26 -0.09 -2.44 -6.86
CA CYS A 26 -0.92 -2.50 -5.64
C CYS A 26 -1.45 -3.92 -5.39
N VAL A 27 -1.73 -4.21 -4.12
CA VAL A 27 -2.27 -5.49 -3.66
C VAL A 27 -3.23 -5.23 -2.50
N SER A 28 -4.38 -5.92 -2.52
CA SER A 28 -5.33 -5.88 -1.42
C SER A 28 -4.83 -6.75 -0.26
N LEU A 29 -4.09 -6.15 0.67
CA LEU A 29 -3.79 -6.70 1.99
C LEU A 29 -4.62 -5.96 3.04
N ARG A 30 -5.02 -6.66 4.08
CA ARG A 30 -5.81 -6.07 5.16
C ARG A 30 -4.92 -5.75 6.35
N THR A 31 -5.11 -4.57 6.92
CA THR A 31 -4.49 -4.26 8.21
C THR A 31 -5.09 -5.13 9.32
N VAL A 32 -4.24 -5.63 10.22
CA VAL A 32 -4.68 -6.42 11.38
C VAL A 32 -5.38 -5.53 12.40
N VAL A 33 -4.93 -4.29 12.54
CA VAL A 33 -5.53 -3.30 13.41
C VAL A 33 -6.20 -2.21 12.56
N PRO A 34 -7.50 -1.92 12.75
CA PRO A 34 -8.19 -0.86 12.02
C PRO A 34 -7.45 0.49 12.12
N GLY A 35 -7.36 1.20 11.01
CA GLY A 35 -6.62 2.47 10.93
C GLY A 35 -5.10 2.31 10.82
N GLY A 36 -4.59 1.09 10.78
CA GLY A 36 -3.16 0.83 10.61
C GLY A 36 -2.64 1.42 9.31
N ARG A 37 -1.49 2.11 9.39
CA ARG A 37 -0.83 2.76 8.25
C ARG A 37 0.64 2.44 8.26
N VAL A 38 1.20 2.19 7.09
CA VAL A 38 2.62 1.87 6.94
C VAL A 38 3.23 2.65 5.78
N ALA A 39 4.45 3.13 5.95
CA ALA A 39 5.27 3.65 4.87
C ALA A 39 6.76 3.46 5.22
N GLY A 40 7.51 2.80 4.36
CA GLY A 40 8.94 2.56 4.57
C GLY A 40 9.60 1.90 3.36
N ARG A 41 10.91 1.74 3.44
CA ARG A 41 11.67 0.95 2.47
C ARG A 41 11.29 -0.53 2.64
N VAL A 42 11.18 -1.25 1.55
CA VAL A 42 10.94 -2.69 1.56
C VAL A 42 12.16 -3.43 2.11
N LEU A 43 11.96 -4.23 3.15
CA LEU A 43 12.89 -5.21 3.68
C LEU A 43 12.35 -6.61 3.31
N PRO A 44 12.79 -7.21 2.21
CA PRO A 44 12.19 -8.43 1.71
C PRO A 44 12.64 -9.66 2.49
N ALA A 45 11.72 -10.60 2.74
CA ALA A 45 12.02 -11.90 3.34
C ALA A 45 11.10 -12.99 2.78
N ARG A 46 11.67 -14.01 2.13
CA ARG A 46 10.92 -15.17 1.64
C ARG A 46 10.91 -16.27 2.67
N HIS A 47 9.74 -16.58 3.21
CA HIS A 47 9.55 -17.60 4.23
C HIS A 47 9.76 -19.01 3.68
N ALA A 48 10.37 -19.87 4.48
CA ALA A 48 10.65 -21.27 4.18
C ALA A 48 10.37 -22.19 5.40
N GLY A 49 9.24 -21.94 6.09
CA GLY A 49 8.79 -22.76 7.22
C GLY A 49 9.56 -22.53 8.54
N SER A 50 10.44 -21.52 8.60
CA SER A 50 11.19 -21.15 9.80
C SER A 50 11.28 -19.63 9.93
N VAL A 51 11.40 -19.13 11.16
CA VAL A 51 11.47 -17.70 11.48
C VAL A 51 12.87 -17.10 11.33
N ASP A 52 13.90 -17.92 11.15
CA ASP A 52 15.31 -17.52 11.05
C ASP A 52 15.52 -16.47 9.94
N VAL A 53 14.81 -16.59 8.81
CA VAL A 53 14.88 -15.64 7.70
C VAL A 53 14.39 -14.24 8.12
N PHE A 54 13.41 -14.16 9.01
CA PHE A 54 12.91 -12.88 9.52
C PHE A 54 13.90 -12.25 10.48
N LEU A 55 14.48 -13.03 11.39
CA LEU A 55 15.49 -12.56 12.34
C LEU A 55 16.73 -12.04 11.61
N GLU A 56 17.19 -12.74 10.57
CA GLU A 56 18.31 -12.28 9.75
C GLU A 56 17.98 -11.00 8.96
N ALA A 57 16.76 -10.87 8.44
CA ALA A 57 16.30 -9.64 7.80
C ALA A 57 16.28 -8.48 8.80
N ILE A 58 15.74 -8.69 9.99
CA ILE A 58 15.62 -7.68 11.05
C ILE A 58 16.99 -7.25 11.56
N ASP A 59 17.96 -8.18 11.70
CA ASP A 59 19.33 -7.84 12.12
C ASP A 59 20.04 -6.90 11.13
N ALA A 60 19.69 -6.97 9.85
CA ALA A 60 20.23 -6.10 8.79
C ALA A 60 19.39 -4.85 8.49
N ALA A 61 18.29 -4.63 9.23
CA ALA A 61 17.34 -3.56 8.97
C ALA A 61 17.84 -2.18 9.40
N GLU A 62 17.29 -1.14 8.76
CA GLU A 62 17.39 0.23 9.24
C GLU A 62 16.07 0.66 9.90
N PRO A 63 16.08 1.55 10.90
CA PRO A 63 14.86 2.06 11.51
C PRO A 63 13.89 2.63 10.46
N GLY A 64 12.63 2.22 10.54
CA GLY A 64 11.58 2.61 9.61
C GLY A 64 11.45 1.72 8.36
N ASP A 65 12.30 0.72 8.17
CA ASP A 65 12.10 -0.31 7.15
C ASP A 65 10.81 -1.10 7.42
N VAL A 66 10.24 -1.65 6.37
CA VAL A 66 9.03 -2.47 6.45
C VAL A 66 9.36 -3.90 6.03
N LEU A 67 9.22 -4.84 6.95
CA LEU A 67 9.42 -6.26 6.67
C LEU A 67 8.32 -6.75 5.72
N VAL A 68 8.71 -7.16 4.51
CA VAL A 68 7.79 -7.69 3.50
C VAL A 68 8.02 -9.18 3.34
N VAL A 69 7.10 -9.96 3.90
CA VAL A 69 7.17 -11.41 3.96
C VAL A 69 6.45 -12.05 2.79
N ASP A 70 7.19 -12.77 1.96
CA ASP A 70 6.66 -13.64 0.92
C ASP A 70 6.42 -15.05 1.52
N ASN A 71 5.16 -15.40 1.77
CA ASN A 71 4.72 -16.76 2.12
C ASN A 71 3.95 -17.43 0.96
N GLY A 72 4.20 -17.00 -0.28
CA GLY A 72 3.57 -17.57 -1.48
C GLY A 72 2.06 -17.35 -1.58
N GLY A 73 1.48 -16.43 -0.82
CA GLY A 73 0.02 -16.25 -0.76
C GLY A 73 -0.72 -17.42 -0.11
N ARG A 74 -0.03 -18.27 0.65
CA ARG A 74 -0.57 -19.50 1.25
C ARG A 74 -1.66 -19.18 2.26
N LEU A 75 -2.70 -20.04 2.26
CA LEU A 75 -3.87 -19.93 3.14
C LEU A 75 -4.03 -21.15 4.06
N ASP A 76 -3.05 -22.05 4.09
CA ASP A 76 -3.08 -23.30 4.86
C ASP A 76 -2.33 -23.18 6.20
N HIS A 77 -1.44 -22.19 6.35
CA HIS A 77 -0.76 -21.90 7.61
C HIS A 77 -0.31 -20.45 7.70
N ALA A 78 -0.18 -19.96 8.93
CA ALA A 78 0.43 -18.67 9.24
C ALA A 78 1.95 -18.78 9.27
N CYS A 79 2.66 -17.73 8.90
CA CYS A 79 4.12 -17.66 8.99
C CYS A 79 4.62 -16.60 9.98
N VAL A 80 3.76 -15.65 10.36
CA VAL A 80 4.07 -14.57 11.30
C VAL A 80 3.10 -14.63 12.47
N GLY A 81 3.60 -14.51 13.68
CA GLY A 81 2.87 -14.33 14.92
C GLY A 81 3.41 -13.15 15.73
N ASP A 82 2.90 -12.98 16.93
CA ASP A 82 3.19 -11.88 17.85
C ASP A 82 4.69 -11.69 18.13
N LEU A 83 5.45 -12.75 18.35
CA LEU A 83 6.89 -12.66 18.66
C LEU A 83 7.72 -12.05 17.53
N VAL A 84 7.39 -12.37 16.26
CA VAL A 84 8.06 -11.77 15.10
C VAL A 84 7.69 -10.29 14.98
N VAL A 85 6.43 -9.94 15.25
CA VAL A 85 5.96 -8.54 15.22
C VAL A 85 6.60 -7.73 16.35
N LEU A 86 6.73 -8.31 17.55
CA LEU A 86 7.37 -7.67 18.69
C LEU A 86 8.87 -7.43 18.42
N GLU A 87 9.58 -8.42 17.84
CA GLU A 87 10.98 -8.27 17.43
C GLU A 87 11.16 -7.16 16.39
N ALA A 88 10.26 -7.10 15.40
CA ALA A 88 10.25 -6.04 14.41
C ALA A 88 10.02 -4.65 15.03
N TRP A 89 9.14 -4.56 16.02
CA TRP A 89 8.87 -3.33 16.78
C TRP A 89 10.10 -2.89 17.60
N GLU A 90 10.74 -3.80 18.34
CA GLU A 90 11.95 -3.53 19.14
C GLU A 90 13.12 -3.08 18.25
N ALA A 91 13.22 -3.62 17.06
CA ALA A 91 14.23 -3.22 16.08
C ALA A 91 13.91 -1.87 15.39
N GLY A 92 12.76 -1.26 15.70
CA GLY A 92 12.36 0.04 15.14
C GLY A 92 11.86 -0.02 13.70
N LEU A 93 11.35 -1.16 13.21
CA LEU A 93 10.73 -1.26 11.90
C LEU A 93 9.46 -0.40 11.82
N GLY A 94 9.11 0.03 10.61
CA GLY A 94 7.91 0.81 10.33
C GLY A 94 6.63 -0.02 10.17
N GLY A 95 6.77 -1.36 10.06
CA GLY A 95 5.63 -2.28 9.92
C GLY A 95 6.02 -3.64 9.36
N VAL A 96 5.02 -4.52 9.27
CA VAL A 96 5.15 -5.87 8.70
C VAL A 96 4.06 -6.12 7.67
N LEU A 97 4.43 -6.56 6.47
CA LEU A 97 3.53 -7.02 5.43
C LEU A 97 3.72 -8.51 5.22
N VAL A 98 2.63 -9.26 5.17
CA VAL A 98 2.65 -10.72 4.98
C VAL A 98 1.82 -11.08 3.74
N TRP A 99 2.47 -11.51 2.67
CA TRP A 99 1.79 -12.18 1.57
C TRP A 99 1.49 -13.62 1.96
N GLY A 100 0.50 -13.77 2.81
CA GLY A 100 0.07 -14.98 3.48
C GLY A 100 -0.76 -14.67 4.72
N LEU A 101 -0.86 -15.64 5.63
CA LEU A 101 -1.65 -15.51 6.86
C LEU A 101 -0.75 -15.24 8.07
N HIS A 102 -1.35 -14.57 9.07
CA HIS A 102 -0.78 -14.41 10.41
C HIS A 102 -1.54 -15.25 11.43
N ARG A 103 -1.01 -15.32 12.66
CA ARG A 103 -1.70 -15.86 13.85
C ARG A 103 -1.50 -14.88 15.02
N ASP A 104 -2.08 -15.19 16.18
CA ASP A 104 -1.95 -14.40 17.41
C ASP A 104 -2.49 -12.95 17.25
N THR A 105 -3.63 -12.82 16.54
CA THR A 105 -4.22 -11.52 16.13
C THR A 105 -4.41 -10.56 17.29
N ALA A 106 -4.87 -11.05 18.47
CA ALA A 106 -5.12 -10.22 19.63
C ALA A 106 -3.83 -9.66 20.24
N ASP A 107 -2.77 -10.47 20.27
CA ASP A 107 -1.48 -10.08 20.79
C ASP A 107 -0.76 -9.12 19.83
N ILE A 108 -0.84 -9.39 18.50
CA ILE A 108 -0.38 -8.44 17.47
C ILE A 108 -1.09 -7.07 17.60
N ALA A 109 -2.40 -7.08 17.84
CA ALA A 109 -3.17 -5.85 17.99
C ALA A 109 -2.78 -5.01 19.22
N ALA A 110 -2.11 -5.62 20.20
CA ALA A 110 -1.58 -4.93 21.38
C ALA A 110 -0.17 -4.33 21.15
N ILE A 111 0.48 -4.65 20.03
CA ILE A 111 1.78 -4.10 19.64
C ILE A 111 1.54 -2.88 18.77
N ASP A 112 2.18 -1.76 19.09
CA ASP A 112 2.06 -0.50 18.31
C ASP A 112 2.93 -0.56 17.04
N LEU A 113 2.66 -1.56 16.18
CA LEU A 113 3.30 -1.75 14.88
C LEU A 113 2.24 -2.15 13.84
N PRO A 114 2.11 -1.43 12.72
CA PRO A 114 1.18 -1.80 11.66
C PRO A 114 1.54 -3.15 11.03
N VAL A 115 0.55 -4.06 10.97
CA VAL A 115 0.68 -5.37 10.32
C VAL A 115 -0.40 -5.53 9.26
N PHE A 116 -0.02 -5.99 8.07
CA PHE A 116 -0.89 -6.26 6.94
C PHE A 116 -0.76 -7.70 6.49
N SER A 117 -1.89 -8.37 6.17
CA SER A 117 -1.87 -9.77 5.74
C SER A 117 -3.11 -10.13 4.90
N LEU A 118 -3.17 -11.35 4.41
CA LEU A 118 -4.36 -11.92 3.76
C LEU A 118 -5.43 -12.36 4.77
N GLY A 119 -5.09 -12.46 6.06
CA GLY A 119 -5.99 -12.90 7.13
C GLY A 119 -5.28 -13.71 8.20
N ALA A 120 -6.05 -14.36 9.06
CA ALA A 120 -5.55 -15.13 10.20
C ALA A 120 -5.92 -16.61 10.13
N ILE A 121 -5.03 -17.48 10.65
CA ILE A 121 -5.26 -18.90 10.89
C ILE A 121 -4.43 -19.34 12.12
N PRO A 122 -4.93 -20.21 13.00
CA PRO A 122 -4.21 -20.57 14.23
C PRO A 122 -3.00 -21.47 14.04
N THR A 123 -2.91 -22.20 12.90
CA THR A 123 -1.81 -23.15 12.65
C THR A 123 -0.59 -22.43 12.05
N GLY A 124 0.60 -22.76 12.55
CA GLY A 124 1.89 -22.40 11.95
C GLY A 124 2.39 -23.44 10.94
N PRO A 125 3.60 -23.25 10.37
CA PRO A 125 4.22 -24.22 9.48
C PRO A 125 4.46 -25.54 10.20
N LEU A 126 4.10 -26.64 9.54
CA LEU A 126 4.30 -27.98 10.12
C LEU A 126 5.70 -28.55 9.86
N ARG A 127 6.38 -28.04 8.84
CA ARG A 127 7.71 -28.50 8.42
C ARG A 127 8.51 -27.34 7.84
N PRO A 128 9.84 -27.29 8.08
CA PRO A 128 10.70 -26.38 7.36
C PRO A 128 10.81 -26.81 5.88
N GLU A 129 10.96 -25.83 5.01
CA GLU A 129 11.27 -26.01 3.59
C GLU A 129 12.72 -25.60 3.33
N THR A 130 13.25 -25.91 2.17
CA THR A 130 14.61 -25.48 1.81
C THR A 130 14.61 -23.97 1.55
N ARG A 131 15.36 -23.24 2.34
CA ARG A 131 15.53 -21.80 2.17
C ARG A 131 16.24 -21.49 0.85
N SER A 132 15.69 -20.57 0.08
CA SER A 132 16.33 -20.08 -1.15
C SER A 132 17.55 -19.21 -0.82
N PRO A 133 18.65 -19.28 -1.59
CA PRO A 133 19.81 -18.41 -1.40
C PRO A 133 19.51 -16.91 -1.57
N ASP A 134 18.45 -16.56 -2.31
CA ASP A 134 17.99 -15.20 -2.55
C ASP A 134 16.83 -14.77 -1.65
N ALA A 135 16.57 -15.49 -0.55
CA ALA A 135 15.43 -15.28 0.34
C ALA A 135 15.35 -13.85 0.92
N LEU A 136 16.46 -13.12 1.01
CA LEU A 136 16.52 -11.74 1.49
C LEU A 136 16.69 -10.69 0.38
N LEU A 137 16.73 -11.11 -0.89
CA LEU A 137 16.94 -10.18 -2.00
C LEU A 137 15.64 -9.65 -2.59
N SER A 138 14.58 -10.46 -2.53
CA SER A 138 13.27 -10.11 -3.09
C SER A 138 12.16 -10.86 -2.38
N ALA A 139 10.94 -10.28 -2.44
CA ALA A 139 9.70 -10.91 -2.02
C ALA A 139 8.67 -10.81 -3.15
N THR A 140 7.83 -11.82 -3.32
CA THR A 140 6.69 -11.80 -4.22
C THR A 140 5.45 -11.44 -3.41
N VAL A 141 4.70 -10.43 -3.85
CA VAL A 141 3.44 -9.99 -3.22
C VAL A 141 2.39 -9.83 -4.31
N GLY A 142 1.45 -10.75 -4.38
CA GLY A 142 0.54 -10.87 -5.52
C GLY A 142 1.30 -11.10 -6.83
N PRO A 143 1.08 -10.29 -7.88
CA PRO A 143 1.80 -10.41 -9.14
C PRO A 143 3.17 -9.69 -9.15
N TRP A 144 3.57 -9.04 -8.03
CA TRP A 144 4.70 -8.12 -7.99
C TRP A 144 5.89 -8.73 -7.28
N THR A 145 7.07 -8.62 -7.89
CA THR A 145 8.34 -8.85 -7.19
C THR A 145 8.86 -7.51 -6.70
N VAL A 146 9.15 -7.44 -5.39
CA VAL A 146 9.65 -6.24 -4.70
C VAL A 146 11.00 -6.51 -4.05
N THR A 147 11.80 -5.46 -3.91
CA THR A 147 13.18 -5.51 -3.41
C THR A 147 13.45 -4.32 -2.50
N ALA A 148 14.62 -4.23 -1.90
CA ALA A 148 15.07 -3.06 -1.15
C ALA A 148 15.19 -1.75 -1.98
N ARG A 149 14.94 -1.81 -3.31
CA ARG A 149 14.83 -0.63 -4.18
C ARG A 149 13.42 -0.08 -4.26
N ASP A 150 12.50 -0.65 -3.53
CA ASP A 150 11.10 -0.25 -3.47
C ASP A 150 10.79 0.35 -2.11
N ALA A 151 9.86 1.29 -2.09
CA ALA A 151 9.15 1.71 -0.90
C ALA A 151 7.73 1.15 -0.93
N VAL A 152 7.16 0.89 0.23
CA VAL A 152 5.79 0.44 0.39
C VAL A 152 4.99 1.44 1.20
N PHE A 153 3.73 1.61 0.82
CA PHE A 153 2.72 2.41 1.50
C PHE A 153 1.47 1.57 1.68
N GLY A 154 0.87 1.61 2.86
CA GLY A 154 -0.35 0.85 3.15
C GLY A 154 -1.32 1.61 4.03
N ASP A 155 -2.60 1.39 3.79
CA ASP A 155 -3.74 1.83 4.59
C ASP A 155 -4.89 0.82 4.47
N GLU A 156 -6.11 1.20 4.85
CA GLU A 156 -7.26 0.30 4.84
C GLU A 156 -7.66 -0.22 3.44
N ASP A 157 -7.26 0.48 2.36
CA ASP A 157 -7.54 0.06 0.98
C ASP A 157 -6.54 -1.00 0.46
N GLY A 158 -5.42 -1.17 1.17
CA GLY A 158 -4.37 -2.13 0.79
C GLY A 158 -2.98 -1.51 0.75
N VAL A 159 -2.09 -2.07 -0.07
CA VAL A 159 -0.70 -1.63 -0.16
C VAL A 159 -0.30 -1.27 -1.58
N VAL A 160 0.60 -0.30 -1.71
CA VAL A 160 1.17 0.18 -2.98
C VAL A 160 2.68 0.17 -2.87
N PHE A 161 3.36 -0.35 -3.90
CA PHE A 161 4.81 -0.33 -4.03
C PHE A 161 5.23 0.73 -5.05
N VAL A 162 6.22 1.54 -4.67
CA VAL A 162 6.76 2.62 -5.49
C VAL A 162 8.28 2.45 -5.58
N PRO A 163 8.92 2.58 -6.75
CA PRO A 163 10.38 2.62 -6.83
C PRO A 163 10.95 3.71 -5.91
N ALA A 164 11.98 3.37 -5.12
CA ALA A 164 12.50 4.25 -4.07
C ALA A 164 12.97 5.61 -4.63
N ASP A 165 13.54 5.63 -5.83
CA ASP A 165 13.98 6.84 -6.53
C ASP A 165 12.83 7.71 -7.07
N ARG A 166 11.58 7.22 -7.05
CA ARG A 166 10.39 7.94 -7.53
C ARG A 166 9.46 8.38 -6.40
N VAL A 167 9.78 8.04 -5.15
CA VAL A 167 8.93 8.31 -3.98
C VAL A 167 8.60 9.80 -3.84
N ASP A 168 9.58 10.68 -3.96
CA ASP A 168 9.36 12.12 -3.80
C ASP A 168 8.45 12.70 -4.90
N ASP A 169 8.62 12.24 -6.14
CA ASP A 169 7.74 12.63 -7.26
C ASP A 169 6.29 12.20 -7.00
N VAL A 170 6.11 10.93 -6.59
CA VAL A 170 4.78 10.36 -6.32
C VAL A 170 4.12 11.07 -5.16
N LEU A 171 4.81 11.25 -4.03
CA LEU A 171 4.25 11.97 -2.87
C LEU A 171 3.89 13.42 -3.23
N GLY A 172 4.75 14.14 -3.95
CA GLY A 172 4.48 15.51 -4.36
C GLY A 172 3.31 15.62 -5.35
N ARG A 173 3.10 14.61 -6.20
CA ARG A 173 1.93 14.56 -7.08
C ARG A 173 0.67 14.21 -6.28
N ALA A 174 0.73 13.25 -5.38
CA ALA A 174 -0.37 12.83 -4.52
C ALA A 174 -0.87 13.97 -3.60
N GLU A 175 0.04 14.78 -3.07
CA GLU A 175 -0.30 15.97 -2.27
C GLU A 175 -1.16 16.97 -3.09
N ARG A 176 -0.80 17.23 -4.34
CA ARG A 176 -1.58 18.10 -5.23
C ARG A 176 -2.95 17.52 -5.56
N ILE A 177 -3.05 16.19 -5.78
CA ILE A 177 -4.32 15.49 -6.01
C ILE A 177 -5.22 15.68 -4.80
N ARG A 178 -4.74 15.31 -3.61
CA ARG A 178 -5.45 15.47 -2.34
C ARG A 178 -5.99 16.91 -2.15
N ASP A 179 -5.14 17.91 -2.38
CA ASP A 179 -5.52 19.31 -2.15
C ASP A 179 -6.67 19.73 -3.08
N THR A 180 -6.62 19.29 -4.35
CA THR A 180 -7.69 19.53 -5.31
C THR A 180 -8.98 18.81 -4.91
N GLU A 181 -8.91 17.56 -4.53
CA GLU A 181 -10.08 16.78 -4.09
C GLU A 181 -10.70 17.34 -2.81
N ARG A 182 -9.88 17.76 -1.85
CA ARG A 182 -10.37 18.41 -0.63
C ARG A 182 -11.09 19.72 -0.94
N ALA A 183 -10.54 20.55 -1.82
CA ALA A 183 -11.20 21.78 -2.25
C ALA A 183 -12.53 21.51 -2.97
N GLN A 184 -12.63 20.44 -3.76
CA GLN A 184 -13.89 19.99 -4.37
C GLN A 184 -14.89 19.50 -3.33
N ALA A 185 -14.44 18.68 -2.37
CA ALA A 185 -15.27 18.19 -1.29
C ALA A 185 -15.83 19.33 -0.43
N ASP A 186 -15.02 20.33 -0.12
CA ASP A 186 -15.47 21.50 0.65
C ASP A 186 -16.52 22.32 -0.10
N ARG A 187 -16.38 22.48 -1.41
CA ARG A 187 -17.43 23.09 -2.25
C ARG A 187 -18.73 22.28 -2.23
N ILE A 188 -18.65 20.93 -2.23
CA ILE A 188 -19.85 20.07 -2.11
C ILE A 188 -20.53 20.31 -0.75
N ARG A 189 -19.76 20.34 0.35
CA ARG A 189 -20.28 20.63 1.70
C ARG A 189 -20.93 22.03 1.75
N ALA A 190 -20.37 22.98 1.01
CA ALA A 190 -20.91 24.33 0.84
C ALA A 190 -22.06 24.41 -0.19
N ARG A 191 -22.71 23.28 -0.51
CA ARG A 191 -23.88 23.19 -1.40
C ARG A 191 -23.60 23.43 -2.90
N THR A 192 -22.33 23.42 -3.33
CA THR A 192 -21.99 23.41 -4.76
C THR A 192 -21.72 21.97 -5.19
N PRO A 193 -22.70 21.26 -5.78
CA PRO A 193 -22.56 19.85 -6.09
C PRO A 193 -21.48 19.60 -7.14
N LEU A 194 -20.85 18.42 -7.11
CA LEU A 194 -19.76 18.05 -8.00
C LEU A 194 -20.13 18.23 -9.48
N ARG A 195 -21.34 17.83 -9.89
CA ARG A 195 -21.83 18.01 -11.27
C ARG A 195 -21.85 19.49 -11.74
N ALA A 196 -22.07 20.43 -10.82
CA ALA A 196 -21.98 21.86 -11.15
C ALA A 196 -20.53 22.28 -11.30
N GLN A 197 -19.64 21.83 -10.40
CA GLN A 197 -18.21 22.16 -10.45
C GLN A 197 -17.55 21.72 -11.75
N VAL A 198 -17.93 20.54 -12.27
CA VAL A 198 -17.39 19.97 -13.51
C VAL A 198 -18.22 20.28 -14.75
N ARG A 199 -19.19 21.19 -14.67
CA ARG A 199 -20.07 21.60 -15.78
C ARG A 199 -20.70 20.39 -16.50
N PHE A 200 -21.23 19.45 -15.72
CA PHE A 200 -21.70 18.14 -16.22
C PHE A 200 -22.84 18.25 -17.25
N ALA A 201 -23.67 19.29 -17.17
CA ALA A 201 -24.72 19.56 -18.17
C ALA A 201 -24.12 19.85 -19.56
N ASP A 202 -23.00 20.57 -19.63
CA ASP A 202 -22.31 20.85 -20.88
C ASP A 202 -21.74 19.56 -21.49
N TYR A 203 -21.17 18.70 -20.63
CA TYR A 203 -20.73 17.36 -21.06
C TYR A 203 -21.87 16.55 -21.66
N LEU A 204 -23.03 16.49 -21.03
CA LEU A 204 -24.18 15.74 -21.53
C LEU A 204 -24.64 16.27 -22.88
N THR A 205 -24.66 17.59 -23.07
CA THR A 205 -25.00 18.21 -24.36
C THR A 205 -24.00 17.84 -25.45
N ARG A 206 -22.70 17.91 -25.15
CA ARG A 206 -21.64 17.53 -26.11
C ARG A 206 -21.72 16.03 -26.48
N ARG A 207 -21.90 15.16 -25.49
CA ARG A 207 -22.03 13.72 -25.69
C ARG A 207 -23.28 13.34 -26.49
N ALA A 208 -24.38 14.07 -26.32
CA ALA A 208 -25.59 13.85 -27.11
C ALA A 208 -25.39 14.21 -28.59
N ALA A 209 -24.55 15.21 -28.88
CA ALA A 209 -24.19 15.59 -30.25
C ALA A 209 -23.11 14.68 -30.85
N ASP A 210 -22.16 14.21 -30.04
CA ASP A 210 -21.07 13.31 -30.43
C ASP A 210 -20.82 12.26 -29.34
N PRO A 211 -21.29 11.01 -29.54
CA PRO A 211 -21.10 9.92 -28.57
C PRO A 211 -19.63 9.53 -28.31
N ALA A 212 -18.68 9.94 -29.15
CA ALA A 212 -17.26 9.68 -28.95
C ALA A 212 -16.63 10.61 -27.89
N VAL A 213 -17.27 11.69 -27.50
CA VAL A 213 -16.80 12.62 -26.47
C VAL A 213 -16.75 11.92 -25.11
N THR A 214 -15.56 11.78 -24.54
CA THR A 214 -15.35 11.19 -23.23
C THR A 214 -15.45 12.21 -22.10
N PHE A 215 -15.80 11.74 -20.90
CA PHE A 215 -15.85 12.63 -19.74
C PHE A 215 -14.44 13.17 -19.36
N ARG A 216 -13.40 12.37 -19.54
CA ARG A 216 -12.00 12.80 -19.34
C ARG A 216 -11.60 13.97 -20.22
N GLU A 217 -11.97 13.95 -21.52
CA GLU A 217 -11.72 15.08 -22.43
C GLU A 217 -12.47 16.34 -21.98
N HIS A 218 -13.71 16.16 -21.52
CA HIS A 218 -14.48 17.27 -20.96
C HIS A 218 -13.81 17.85 -19.71
N LEU A 219 -13.40 16.99 -18.74
CA LEU A 219 -12.72 17.42 -17.52
C LEU A 219 -11.44 18.22 -17.82
N ARG A 220 -10.61 17.76 -18.74
CA ARG A 220 -9.43 18.50 -19.19
C ARG A 220 -9.79 19.89 -19.73
N SER A 221 -10.91 20.01 -20.47
CA SER A 221 -11.34 21.28 -21.05
C SER A 221 -11.85 22.28 -20.01
N VAL A 222 -12.30 21.83 -18.85
CA VAL A 222 -12.87 22.69 -17.77
C VAL A 222 -11.97 22.77 -16.55
N GLY A 223 -10.78 22.13 -16.59
CA GLY A 223 -9.85 22.10 -15.45
C GLY A 223 -10.38 21.31 -14.27
N GLY A 224 -11.18 20.28 -14.52
CA GLY A 224 -11.66 19.35 -13.49
C GLY A 224 -10.56 18.40 -13.06
N ALA A 225 -10.43 18.09 -11.78
CA ALA A 225 -9.36 17.26 -11.23
C ALA A 225 -9.74 15.80 -10.96
N ILE A 226 -10.96 15.41 -11.27
CA ILE A 226 -11.43 14.03 -11.14
C ILE A 226 -11.03 13.28 -12.42
N GLU A 227 -10.50 12.08 -12.32
CA GLU A 227 -10.19 11.18 -13.46
C GLU A 227 -9.16 11.74 -14.49
N GLU A 228 -8.32 12.69 -14.13
CA GLU A 228 -7.24 13.14 -15.04
C GLU A 228 -6.10 12.13 -15.14
#